data_e2d4e77c0c2f6906c162a953da1c319a
#
_entry.id   e2d4e77c0c2f6906c162a953da1c319a
#
_cell.length_a   1.000
_cell.length_b   1.000
_cell.length_c   1.000
_cell.angle_alpha   90.00
_cell.angle_beta   90.00
_cell.angle_gamma   90.00
#
_symmetry.space_group_name_H-M   'P 1'
#
loop_
_entity.id
_entity.type
_entity.pdbx_description
1 polymer ?
#
loop_
_entity_poly.entity_id
_entity_poly.type
_entity_poly.pdbx_seq_one_letter_code
_entity_poly.pdbx_strand_id
1 'polypeptide(L)'
;MTMAQYSMASAPQFVGRELGASGWVMVDQDRIDAFSACTGDRQWIHVDVARARRESPFGGPIAHGYLSLSLAAAMVMELGVIPPDAATGLNYGLDKVRLIAPVKAGARVRTRATLLAAEPQSDKRVLLKLSCTLEIEG
;
A
#
# COMPACT_ATOMS: atom_id res chain seq x y z
N MET A 1 25.64 4.52 3.53
CA MET A 1 25.32 3.10 3.31
C MET A 1 24.33 2.97 2.16
N THR A 2 24.62 2.14 1.19
CA THR A 2 23.74 1.93 0.03
C THR A 2 22.73 0.80 0.27
N MET A 3 21.63 0.75 -0.51
CA MET A 3 20.67 -0.34 -0.41
C MET A 3 21.29 -1.72 -0.72
N ALA A 4 22.39 -1.76 -1.46
CA ALA A 4 23.13 -3.01 -1.67
C ALA A 4 23.68 -3.62 -0.38
N GLN A 5 23.79 -2.84 0.67
CA GLN A 5 24.25 -3.27 2.00
C GLN A 5 23.09 -3.60 2.95
N TYR A 6 21.85 -3.49 2.48
CA TYR A 6 20.66 -3.76 3.28
C TYR A 6 20.50 -5.26 3.51
N SER A 7 20.36 -5.63 4.76
CA SER A 7 20.19 -7.00 5.22
C SER A 7 19.37 -7.02 6.49
N MET A 8 18.98 -8.21 6.95
CA MET A 8 18.31 -8.33 8.25
C MET A 8 19.16 -7.78 9.38
N ALA A 9 20.47 -8.03 9.34
CA ALA A 9 21.40 -7.55 10.37
C ALA A 9 21.61 -6.04 10.30
N SER A 10 21.67 -5.46 9.11
CA SER A 10 21.96 -4.02 8.92
C SER A 10 20.70 -3.14 8.92
N ALA A 11 19.51 -3.72 8.85
CA ALA A 11 18.26 -2.97 8.73
C ALA A 11 18.12 -1.83 9.77
N PRO A 12 18.51 -1.98 11.03
CA PRO A 12 18.45 -0.87 11.99
C PRO A 12 19.23 0.38 11.57
N GLN A 13 20.27 0.24 10.76
CA GLN A 13 21.08 1.36 10.27
C GLN A 13 20.39 2.16 9.16
N PHE A 14 19.31 1.65 8.59
CA PHE A 14 18.53 2.29 7.54
C PHE A 14 17.30 3.03 8.07
N VAL A 15 17.06 2.99 9.38
CA VAL A 15 15.94 3.70 10.00
C VAL A 15 16.04 5.20 9.74
N GLY A 16 14.89 5.79 9.35
CA GLY A 16 14.80 7.20 8.94
C GLY A 16 15.01 7.40 7.43
N ARG A 17 15.41 6.37 6.71
CA ARG A 17 15.66 6.46 5.28
C ARG A 17 14.36 6.40 4.48
N GLU A 18 14.19 7.35 3.58
CA GLU A 18 13.13 7.30 2.57
C GLU A 18 13.53 6.26 1.51
N LEU A 19 12.61 5.31 1.26
CA LEU A 19 12.84 4.23 0.32
C LEU A 19 12.45 4.61 -1.12
N GLY A 20 11.84 5.77 -1.30
CA GLY A 20 11.40 6.27 -2.60
C GLY A 20 9.93 6.00 -2.88
N ALA A 21 9.57 6.00 -4.15
CA ALA A 21 8.21 5.77 -4.64
C ALA A 21 8.19 4.59 -5.62
N SER A 22 7.13 3.79 -5.53
CA SER A 22 6.84 2.72 -6.49
C SER A 22 6.47 3.26 -7.87
N GLY A 23 6.32 2.38 -8.84
CA GLY A 23 5.66 2.71 -10.11
C GLY A 23 4.18 3.07 -9.89
N TRP A 24 3.60 3.74 -10.88
CA TRP A 24 2.17 4.07 -10.89
C TRP A 24 1.34 2.84 -11.27
N VAL A 25 0.22 2.66 -10.59
CA VAL A 25 -0.75 1.59 -10.83
C VAL A 25 -2.11 2.23 -11.08
N MET A 26 -2.79 1.84 -12.14
CA MET A 26 -4.15 2.29 -12.41
C MET A 26 -5.14 1.48 -11.57
N VAL A 27 -6.03 2.19 -10.88
CA VAL A 27 -7.13 1.59 -10.13
C VAL A 27 -8.39 1.71 -10.97
N ASP A 28 -8.53 0.82 -11.94
CA ASP A 28 -9.70 0.79 -12.82
C ASP A 28 -10.90 0.09 -12.20
N GLN A 29 -12.04 0.17 -12.86
CA GLN A 29 -13.27 -0.46 -12.38
C GLN A 29 -13.15 -1.97 -12.28
N ASP A 30 -12.44 -2.62 -13.20
CA ASP A 30 -12.24 -4.08 -13.18
C ASP A 30 -11.50 -4.52 -11.91
N ARG A 31 -10.51 -3.76 -11.49
CA ARG A 31 -9.78 -4.02 -10.24
C ARG A 31 -10.67 -3.84 -9.02
N ILE A 32 -11.50 -2.81 -9.02
CA ILE A 32 -12.47 -2.55 -7.94
C ILE A 32 -13.50 -3.67 -7.86
N ASP A 33 -14.04 -4.09 -9.00
CA ASP A 33 -15.02 -5.18 -9.08
C ASP A 33 -14.41 -6.51 -8.61
N ALA A 34 -13.15 -6.78 -8.97
CA ALA A 34 -12.45 -7.98 -8.52
C ALA A 34 -12.24 -7.98 -6.99
N PHE A 35 -11.89 -6.84 -6.41
CA PHE A 35 -11.74 -6.70 -4.97
C PHE A 35 -13.09 -6.88 -4.26
N SER A 36 -14.15 -6.31 -4.80
CA SER A 36 -15.52 -6.48 -4.30
C SER A 36 -15.94 -7.96 -4.32
N ALA A 37 -15.67 -8.66 -5.39
CA ALA A 37 -15.98 -10.09 -5.50
C ALA A 37 -15.16 -10.93 -4.52
N CYS A 38 -13.87 -10.59 -4.36
CA CYS A 38 -12.96 -11.30 -3.47
C CYS A 38 -13.34 -11.17 -2.00
N THR A 39 -13.76 -9.97 -1.57
CA THR A 39 -14.07 -9.67 -0.17
C THR A 39 -15.52 -9.80 0.21
N GLY A 40 -16.44 -9.69 -0.76
CA GLY A 40 -17.88 -9.59 -0.52
C GLY A 40 -18.36 -8.17 -0.22
N ASP A 41 -17.49 -7.17 -0.18
CA ASP A 41 -17.87 -5.76 -0.01
C ASP A 41 -18.37 -5.20 -1.34
N ARG A 42 -19.68 -5.28 -1.53
CA ARG A 42 -20.38 -4.89 -2.77
C ARG A 42 -21.17 -3.59 -2.62
N GLN A 43 -20.70 -2.68 -1.79
CA GLN A 43 -21.37 -1.39 -1.63
C GLN A 43 -21.48 -0.67 -2.98
N TRP A 44 -22.62 -0.07 -3.23
CA TRP A 44 -22.95 0.53 -4.53
C TRP A 44 -21.97 1.62 -4.97
N ILE A 45 -21.37 2.36 -4.02
CA ILE A 45 -20.41 3.43 -4.34
C ILE A 45 -19.15 2.91 -5.03
N HIS A 46 -18.89 1.61 -4.97
CA HIS A 46 -17.74 0.97 -5.62
C HIS A 46 -18.11 0.28 -6.93
N VAL A 47 -19.25 -0.39 -6.98
CA VAL A 47 -19.54 -1.32 -8.07
C VAL A 47 -20.73 -0.94 -8.96
N ASP A 48 -21.66 -0.13 -8.49
CA ASP A 48 -22.77 0.36 -9.33
C ASP A 48 -22.39 1.67 -10.00
N VAL A 49 -21.73 1.56 -11.16
CA VAL A 49 -21.17 2.70 -11.88
C VAL A 49 -22.25 3.73 -12.22
N ALA A 50 -23.40 3.29 -12.73
CA ALA A 50 -24.49 4.18 -13.11
C ALA A 50 -25.06 4.94 -11.91
N ARG A 51 -25.31 4.23 -10.81
CA ARG A 51 -25.78 4.85 -9.59
C ARG A 51 -24.74 5.78 -8.97
N ALA A 52 -23.48 5.36 -8.94
CA ALA A 52 -22.41 6.18 -8.39
C ALA A 52 -22.23 7.49 -9.16
N ARG A 53 -22.39 7.46 -10.47
CA ARG A 53 -22.35 8.69 -11.29
C ARG A 53 -23.47 9.65 -10.98
N ARG A 54 -24.66 9.14 -10.66
CA ARG A 54 -25.83 9.97 -10.33
C ARG A 54 -25.85 10.46 -8.88
N GLU A 55 -25.44 9.62 -7.95
CA GLU A 55 -25.74 9.80 -6.53
C GLU A 55 -24.52 9.94 -5.64
N SER A 56 -23.33 9.48 -6.09
CA SER A 56 -22.13 9.57 -5.28
C SER A 56 -21.66 11.04 -5.13
N PRO A 57 -21.30 11.44 -3.90
CA PRO A 57 -20.73 12.77 -3.69
C PRO A 57 -19.36 12.95 -4.35
N PHE A 58 -18.76 11.85 -4.85
CA PHE A 58 -17.46 11.85 -5.51
C PHE A 58 -17.56 11.92 -7.04
N GLY A 59 -18.77 11.97 -7.59
CA GLY A 59 -19.00 12.09 -9.04
C GLY A 59 -18.87 10.80 -9.83
N GLY A 60 -18.70 9.66 -9.17
CA GLY A 60 -18.55 8.36 -9.78
C GLY A 60 -18.09 7.31 -8.77
N PRO A 61 -17.82 6.07 -9.22
CA PRO A 61 -17.37 5.01 -8.34
C PRO A 61 -15.97 5.31 -7.80
N ILE A 62 -15.75 4.87 -6.56
CA ILE A 62 -14.46 4.97 -5.88
C ILE A 62 -13.96 3.59 -5.46
N ALA A 63 -12.65 3.45 -5.32
CA ALA A 63 -12.06 2.26 -4.77
C ALA A 63 -12.41 2.10 -3.28
N HIS A 64 -12.51 0.85 -2.84
CA HIS A 64 -12.57 0.55 -1.42
C HIS A 64 -11.31 1.09 -0.73
N GLY A 65 -11.46 1.67 0.45
CA GLY A 65 -10.29 2.09 1.23
C GLY A 65 -9.33 0.93 1.51
N TYR A 66 -9.87 -0.25 1.77
CA TYR A 66 -9.04 -1.46 1.99
C TYR A 66 -8.38 -1.98 0.71
N LEU A 67 -8.91 -1.72 -0.47
CA LEU A 67 -8.19 -1.97 -1.72
C LEU A 67 -6.96 -1.06 -1.80
N SER A 68 -7.12 0.22 -1.52
CA SER A 68 -6.02 1.17 -1.49
C SER A 68 -4.93 0.75 -0.51
N LEU A 69 -5.31 0.33 0.69
CA LEU A 69 -4.37 -0.19 1.70
C LEU A 69 -3.64 -1.44 1.19
N SER A 70 -4.35 -2.36 0.58
CA SER A 70 -3.77 -3.60 0.03
C SER A 70 -2.79 -3.30 -1.10
N LEU A 71 -3.12 -2.35 -1.97
CA LEU A 71 -2.23 -1.90 -3.04
C LEU A 71 -0.97 -1.23 -2.48
N ALA A 72 -1.11 -0.40 -1.46
CA ALA A 72 0.04 0.22 -0.81
C ALA A 72 1.01 -0.84 -0.26
N ALA A 73 0.48 -1.87 0.40
CA ALA A 73 1.29 -2.98 0.92
C ALA A 73 2.01 -3.75 -0.20
N ALA A 74 1.33 -3.99 -1.31
CA ALA A 74 1.93 -4.67 -2.47
C ALA A 74 3.02 -3.81 -3.13
N MET A 75 2.74 -2.53 -3.33
CA MET A 75 3.67 -1.62 -4.00
C MET A 75 4.92 -1.32 -3.18
N VAL A 76 4.84 -1.36 -1.86
CA VAL A 76 6.00 -1.14 -1.01
C VAL A 76 7.07 -2.22 -1.20
N MET A 77 6.67 -3.40 -1.65
CA MET A 77 7.62 -4.48 -1.96
C MET A 77 8.59 -4.09 -3.08
N GLU A 78 8.14 -3.27 -4.04
CA GLU A 78 8.98 -2.77 -5.13
C GLU A 78 10.13 -1.91 -4.62
N LEU A 79 10.01 -1.35 -3.43
CA LEU A 79 11.01 -0.46 -2.84
C LEU A 79 12.14 -1.21 -2.14
N GLY A 80 12.12 -2.55 -2.19
CA GLY A 80 13.16 -3.37 -1.58
C GLY A 80 13.12 -3.36 -0.05
N VAL A 81 11.96 -3.18 0.55
CA VAL A 81 11.79 -3.10 2.00
C VAL A 81 12.14 -4.40 2.70
N ILE A 82 11.88 -5.54 2.07
CA ILE A 82 12.25 -6.85 2.61
C ILE A 82 13.73 -7.07 2.35
N PRO A 83 14.55 -7.26 3.39
CA PRO A 83 15.96 -7.57 3.21
C PRO A 83 16.15 -8.80 2.30
N PRO A 84 17.10 -8.78 1.37
CA PRO A 84 17.29 -9.89 0.42
C PRO A 84 17.70 -11.21 1.06
N ASP A 85 18.22 -11.18 2.27
CA ASP A 85 18.56 -12.38 3.05
C ASP A 85 17.40 -12.88 3.90
N ALA A 86 16.24 -12.23 3.88
CA ALA A 86 15.05 -12.73 4.53
C ALA A 86 14.37 -13.78 3.65
N ALA A 87 13.85 -14.84 4.27
CA ALA A 87 13.13 -15.89 3.55
C ALA A 87 11.79 -15.40 3.01
N THR A 88 11.12 -14.52 3.74
CA THR A 88 9.82 -13.95 3.37
C THR A 88 9.51 -12.71 4.20
N GLY A 89 8.50 -11.95 3.78
CA GLY A 89 7.90 -10.88 4.56
C GLY A 89 6.42 -11.16 4.78
N LEU A 90 5.97 -10.93 5.99
CA LEU A 90 4.57 -11.10 6.39
C LEU A 90 3.99 -9.77 6.87
N ASN A 91 2.73 -9.53 6.55
CA ASN A 91 1.99 -8.43 7.14
C ASN A 91 1.74 -8.75 8.60
N TYR A 92 2.29 -7.94 9.50
CA TYR A 92 2.18 -8.15 10.94
C TYR A 92 1.04 -7.35 11.55
N GLY A 93 0.91 -6.09 11.16
CA GLY A 93 -0.13 -5.22 11.70
C GLY A 93 0.01 -3.79 11.22
N LEU A 94 -0.85 -2.94 11.75
CA LEU A 94 -0.92 -1.52 11.43
C LEU A 94 -1.07 -0.75 12.74
N ASP A 95 -0.25 0.27 12.95
CA ASP A 95 -0.41 1.16 14.11
C ASP A 95 -1.48 2.21 13.83
N LYS A 96 -1.53 2.70 12.59
CA LYS A 96 -2.44 3.78 12.21
C LYS A 96 -2.71 3.73 10.71
N VAL A 97 -3.99 3.91 10.35
CA VAL A 97 -4.42 4.09 8.96
C VAL A 97 -5.34 5.31 8.88
N ARG A 98 -5.10 6.14 7.87
CA ARG A 98 -5.99 7.26 7.52
C ARG A 98 -6.25 7.22 6.02
N LEU A 99 -7.51 7.10 5.66
CA LEU A 99 -7.98 7.10 4.28
C LEU A 99 -8.49 8.53 4.00
N ILE A 100 -7.57 9.40 3.63
CA ILE A 100 -7.79 10.86 3.62
C ILE A 100 -8.59 11.30 2.39
N ALA A 101 -8.26 10.75 1.21
CA ALA A 101 -8.90 11.10 -0.05
C ALA A 101 -9.39 9.86 -0.76
N PRO A 102 -10.57 9.90 -1.40
CA PRO A 102 -11.06 8.77 -2.18
C PRO A 102 -10.22 8.58 -3.44
N VAL A 103 -9.96 7.33 -3.78
CA VAL A 103 -9.34 6.96 -5.05
C VAL A 103 -10.46 6.69 -6.05
N LYS A 104 -10.65 7.58 -7.01
CA LYS A 104 -11.69 7.42 -8.03
C LYS A 104 -11.32 6.32 -9.02
N ALA A 105 -12.31 5.59 -9.50
CA ALA A 105 -12.09 4.60 -10.56
C ALA A 105 -11.42 5.27 -11.78
N GLY A 106 -10.33 4.66 -12.26
CA GLY A 106 -9.50 5.21 -13.33
C GLY A 106 -8.32 6.07 -12.86
N ALA A 107 -8.23 6.38 -11.58
CA ALA A 107 -7.08 7.10 -11.03
C ALA A 107 -5.82 6.21 -10.99
N ARG A 108 -4.66 6.84 -11.06
CA ARG A 108 -3.37 6.16 -10.88
C ARG A 108 -2.79 6.50 -9.51
N VAL A 109 -2.24 5.50 -8.86
CA VAL A 109 -1.68 5.62 -7.52
C VAL A 109 -0.27 5.04 -7.46
N ARG A 110 0.51 5.51 -6.50
CA ARG A 110 1.80 4.92 -6.14
C ARG A 110 2.02 5.02 -4.64
N THR A 111 2.91 4.21 -4.12
CA THR A 111 3.29 4.25 -2.70
C THR A 111 4.67 4.87 -2.54
N ARG A 112 4.77 5.76 -1.57
CA ARG A 112 6.04 6.28 -1.06
C ARG A 112 6.20 5.80 0.38
N ALA A 113 7.40 5.37 0.75
CA ALA A 113 7.63 4.79 2.07
C ALA A 113 8.95 5.24 2.71
N THR A 114 8.93 5.30 4.03
CA THR A 114 10.10 5.55 4.88
C THR A 114 10.20 4.45 5.93
N LEU A 115 11.38 3.93 6.17
CA LEU A 115 11.62 2.96 7.24
C LEU A 115 11.69 3.69 8.59
N LEU A 116 10.74 3.42 9.48
CA LEU A 116 10.64 4.07 10.79
C LEU A 116 11.34 3.29 11.89
N ALA A 117 11.31 1.97 11.85
CA ALA A 117 11.94 1.11 12.84
C ALA A 117 12.30 -0.23 12.23
N ALA A 118 13.36 -0.83 12.76
CA ALA A 118 13.79 -2.18 12.44
C ALA A 118 14.24 -2.82 13.76
N GLU A 119 13.41 -3.70 14.29
CA GLU A 119 13.59 -4.29 15.63
C GLU A 119 13.88 -5.78 15.50
N PRO A 120 15.12 -6.21 15.70
CA PRO A 120 15.42 -7.64 15.74
C PRO A 120 14.62 -8.35 16.84
N GLN A 121 13.91 -9.40 16.46
CA GLN A 121 13.12 -10.22 17.39
C GLN A 121 13.84 -11.52 17.73
N SER A 122 14.63 -12.03 16.79
CA SER A 122 15.46 -13.21 16.94
C SER A 122 16.50 -13.22 15.81
N ASP A 123 17.34 -14.26 15.76
CA ASP A 123 18.32 -14.44 14.70
C ASP A 123 17.68 -14.52 13.30
N LYS A 124 16.39 -14.85 13.24
CA LYS A 124 15.66 -15.10 11.98
C LYS A 124 14.50 -14.16 11.74
N ARG A 125 14.25 -13.19 12.63
CA ARG A 125 13.11 -12.28 12.55
C ARG A 125 13.51 -10.85 12.84
N VAL A 126 13.06 -9.96 11.99
CA VAL A 126 13.14 -8.50 12.20
C VAL A 126 11.75 -7.93 12.00
N LEU A 127 11.27 -7.15 12.95
CA LEU A 127 10.04 -6.38 12.81
C LEU A 127 10.37 -5.05 12.18
N LEU A 128 9.83 -4.80 10.99
CA LEU A 128 10.00 -3.54 10.27
C LEU A 128 8.74 -2.69 10.42
N LYS A 129 8.93 -1.42 10.74
CA LYS A 129 7.85 -0.44 10.77
C LYS A 129 8.08 0.58 9.66
N LEU A 130 7.04 0.82 8.87
CA LEU A 130 7.09 1.74 7.74
C LEU A 130 6.04 2.83 7.89
N SER A 131 6.37 4.03 7.45
CA SER A 131 5.40 5.05 7.10
C SER A 131 5.17 4.98 5.61
N CYS A 132 3.93 4.74 5.20
CA CYS A 132 3.56 4.63 3.79
C CYS A 132 2.51 5.69 3.44
N THR A 133 2.70 6.35 2.30
CA THR A 133 1.71 7.26 1.74
C THR A 133 1.32 6.76 0.36
N LEU A 134 0.03 6.54 0.14
CA LEU A 134 -0.51 6.28 -1.19
C LEU A 134 -0.79 7.62 -1.84
N GLU A 135 -0.05 7.93 -2.91
CA GLU A 135 -0.22 9.15 -3.68
C GLU A 135 -1.15 8.91 -4.86
N ILE A 136 -2.04 9.86 -5.12
CA ILE A 136 -2.92 9.86 -6.29
C ILE A 136 -2.33 10.83 -7.32
N GLU A 137 -2.21 10.40 -8.58
CA GLU A 137 -1.70 11.24 -9.67
C GLU A 137 -2.64 12.40 -9.96
N GLY A 138 -2.10 13.59 -10.00
CA GLY A 138 -2.85 14.82 -10.28
C GLY A 138 -3.17 15.73 -9.12
#